data_450fcf51ac5e5030c87e48b31c194d9d
#
_entry.id   450fcf51ac5e5030c87e48b31c194d9d
#
_cell.length_a   1.000
_cell.length_b   1.000
_cell.length_c   1.000
_cell.angle_alpha   90.00
_cell.angle_beta   90.00
_cell.angle_gamma   90.00
#
_symmetry.space_group_name_H-M   'P 1'
#
loop_
_entity.id
_entity.type
_entity.pdbx_description
1 polymer ?
#
loop_
_entity_poly.entity_id
_entity_poly.type
_entity_poly.pdbx_seq_one_letter_code
_entity_poly.pdbx_strand_id
1 'polypeptide(L)'
;LEDEPIAGAAEAIAALRDVGEHVGFVTNFSFGRRDDIAAKLERHGIDASNGVITSAMAAAAMVPSGSRALVCAGPGVVDELQRRDVETIDASDPTAMGANVDVVVVGYHPTFDYQRMTAASTAVRKGARLLGTNDDSTYPTAAGPVPGGGALLASIAVASGVTPEIAGKPHQPIADMVHELLGAEGIMVGDRPDTDGRFALTLGWRFALVLTGVTSQADLPVEPQPDLVADSLHALVSEALSGRELDK
;
A
#
# COMPACT_ATOMS: atom_id res chain seq x y z
N LEU A 1 7.68 -6.58 14.72
CA LEU A 1 6.87 -6.10 13.61
C LEU A 1 6.82 -4.57 13.48
N GLU A 2 6.91 -3.77 14.55
CA GLU A 2 6.72 -2.31 14.42
C GLU A 2 8.03 -1.53 14.26
N ASP A 3 9.15 -1.96 14.82
CA ASP A 3 10.44 -1.26 14.71
C ASP A 3 11.67 -2.20 14.65
N GLU A 4 11.48 -3.51 14.58
CA GLU A 4 12.58 -4.43 14.44
C GLU A 4 12.87 -4.73 12.96
N PRO A 5 14.11 -4.53 12.48
CA PRO A 5 14.49 -4.87 11.12
C PRO A 5 14.49 -6.41 10.94
N ILE A 6 14.09 -6.85 9.76
CA ILE A 6 14.26 -8.26 9.37
C ILE A 6 15.75 -8.49 9.14
N ALA A 7 16.31 -9.50 9.83
CA ALA A 7 17.74 -9.81 9.74
C ALA A 7 18.17 -10.06 8.28
N GLY A 8 19.27 -9.43 7.85
CA GLY A 8 19.82 -9.56 6.50
C GLY A 8 19.06 -8.82 5.41
N ALA A 9 17.97 -8.11 5.71
CA ALA A 9 17.18 -7.41 4.69
C ALA A 9 17.94 -6.22 4.07
N ALA A 10 18.64 -5.44 4.89
CA ALA A 10 19.43 -4.31 4.40
C ALA A 10 20.59 -4.78 3.52
N GLU A 11 21.29 -5.83 3.93
CA GLU A 11 22.38 -6.43 3.19
C GLU A 11 21.91 -7.01 1.85
N ALA A 12 20.75 -7.66 1.83
CA ALA A 12 20.15 -8.19 0.61
C ALA A 12 19.81 -7.08 -0.40
N ILE A 13 19.22 -5.98 0.08
CA ILE A 13 18.89 -4.82 -0.76
C ILE A 13 20.17 -4.14 -1.30
N ALA A 14 21.19 -4.00 -0.46
CA ALA A 14 22.48 -3.47 -0.89
C ALA A 14 23.11 -4.35 -1.98
N ALA A 15 23.12 -5.67 -1.78
CA ALA A 15 23.65 -6.61 -2.76
C ALA A 15 22.92 -6.59 -4.11
N LEU A 16 21.59 -6.42 -4.13
CA LEU A 16 20.84 -6.23 -5.37
C LEU A 16 21.27 -4.94 -6.09
N ARG A 17 21.41 -3.85 -5.37
CA ARG A 17 21.85 -2.56 -5.95
C ARG A 17 23.28 -2.59 -6.47
N ASP A 18 24.17 -3.30 -5.78
CA ASP A 18 25.57 -3.45 -6.19
C ASP A 18 25.71 -4.17 -7.54
N VAL A 19 24.76 -5.02 -7.90
CA VAL A 19 24.69 -5.66 -9.22
C VAL A 19 23.80 -4.91 -10.23
N GLY A 20 23.35 -3.70 -9.87
CA GLY A 20 22.60 -2.81 -10.75
C GLY A 20 21.09 -3.03 -10.79
N GLU A 21 20.53 -3.83 -9.88
CA GLU A 21 19.07 -4.02 -9.81
C GLU A 21 18.36 -2.79 -9.20
N HIS A 22 17.20 -2.46 -9.76
CA HIS A 22 16.32 -1.41 -9.24
C HIS A 22 15.42 -1.99 -8.15
N VAL A 23 15.41 -1.37 -6.97
CA VAL A 23 14.61 -1.83 -5.82
C VAL A 23 13.61 -0.75 -5.44
N GLY A 24 12.30 -1.10 -5.47
CA GLY A 24 11.21 -0.28 -4.99
C GLY A 24 10.49 -0.92 -3.80
N PHE A 25 9.86 -0.08 -2.97
CA PHE A 25 9.13 -0.49 -1.76
C PHE A 25 7.65 -0.14 -1.91
N VAL A 26 6.81 -1.13 -2.15
CA VAL A 26 5.38 -0.93 -2.44
C VAL A 26 4.55 -1.33 -1.23
N THR A 27 3.76 -0.39 -0.70
CA THR A 27 2.96 -0.62 0.51
C THR A 27 1.52 -0.13 0.39
N ASN A 28 0.58 -0.90 0.96
CA ASN A 28 -0.80 -0.47 1.19
C ASN A 28 -0.95 0.44 2.43
N PHE A 29 0.11 0.64 3.22
CA PHE A 29 0.08 1.52 4.37
C PHE A 29 -0.04 2.98 3.92
N SER A 30 -1.23 3.55 4.05
CA SER A 30 -1.57 4.89 3.59
C SER A 30 -1.61 5.95 4.70
N PHE A 31 -1.46 5.53 5.98
CA PHE A 31 -1.60 6.44 7.11
C PHE A 31 -0.40 7.38 7.24
N GLY A 32 0.83 6.83 7.19
CA GLY A 32 2.06 7.62 7.29
C GLY A 32 2.40 8.37 6.00
N ARG A 33 3.11 9.48 6.12
CA ARG A 33 3.69 10.15 4.96
C ARG A 33 4.78 9.29 4.35
N ARG A 34 4.95 9.34 3.02
CA ARG A 34 6.00 8.54 2.37
C ARG A 34 7.40 8.89 2.85
N ASP A 35 7.65 10.17 3.19
CA ASP A 35 8.94 10.63 3.69
C ASP A 35 9.24 10.01 5.08
N ASP A 36 8.21 9.83 5.94
CA ASP A 36 8.36 9.15 7.23
C ASP A 36 8.64 7.65 7.05
N ILE A 37 8.03 7.02 6.03
CA ILE A 37 8.28 5.62 5.67
C ILE A 37 9.71 5.44 5.16
N ALA A 38 10.17 6.32 4.26
CA ALA A 38 11.55 6.33 3.78
C ALA A 38 12.55 6.51 4.92
N ALA A 39 12.32 7.50 5.79
CA ALA A 39 13.17 7.73 6.95
C ALA A 39 13.17 6.54 7.93
N LYS A 40 12.08 5.78 8.03
CA LYS A 40 12.05 4.53 8.82
C LYS A 40 12.97 3.48 8.20
N LEU A 41 12.92 3.28 6.89
CA LEU A 41 13.78 2.33 6.18
C LEU A 41 15.27 2.74 6.31
N GLU A 42 15.56 4.03 6.19
CA GLU A 42 16.93 4.57 6.36
C GLU A 42 17.50 4.28 7.75
N ARG A 43 16.70 4.39 8.82
CA ARG A 43 17.14 4.02 10.18
C ARG A 43 17.56 2.55 10.30
N HIS A 44 17.05 1.70 9.39
CA HIS A 44 17.41 0.28 9.30
C HIS A 44 18.48 0.00 8.23
N GLY A 45 19.17 1.03 7.74
CA GLY A 45 20.26 0.90 6.76
C GLY A 45 19.80 0.71 5.31
N ILE A 46 18.52 0.98 5.03
CA ILE A 46 17.94 0.84 3.70
C ILE A 46 17.67 2.24 3.13
N ASP A 47 18.44 2.68 2.15
CA ASP A 47 18.14 3.89 1.39
C ASP A 47 16.83 3.70 0.61
N ALA A 48 15.82 4.48 0.92
CA ALA A 48 14.52 4.43 0.28
C ALA A 48 14.04 5.81 -0.22
N SER A 49 14.94 6.78 -0.30
CA SER A 49 14.64 8.21 -0.57
C SER A 49 13.80 8.45 -1.82
N ASN A 50 13.90 7.59 -2.84
CA ASN A 50 13.15 7.70 -4.10
C ASN A 50 12.41 6.41 -4.51
N GLY A 51 12.34 5.42 -3.62
CA GLY A 51 11.83 4.09 -3.94
C GLY A 51 10.51 3.72 -3.26
N VAL A 52 9.92 4.60 -2.43
CA VAL A 52 8.67 4.29 -1.70
C VAL A 52 7.46 4.62 -2.56
N ILE A 53 6.61 3.62 -2.80
CA ILE A 53 5.34 3.71 -3.51
C ILE A 53 4.24 3.30 -2.53
N THR A 54 3.31 4.22 -2.25
CA THR A 54 2.23 3.98 -1.30
C THR A 54 0.87 3.96 -1.98
N SER A 55 -0.09 3.26 -1.36
CA SER A 55 -1.49 3.33 -1.82
C SER A 55 -2.09 4.72 -1.67
N ALA A 56 -1.53 5.59 -0.83
CA ALA A 56 -1.91 7.00 -0.75
C ALA A 56 -1.51 7.76 -2.02
N MET A 57 -0.29 7.52 -2.55
CA MET A 57 0.16 8.08 -3.83
C MET A 57 -0.74 7.64 -4.99
N ALA A 58 -1.05 6.33 -5.05
CA ALA A 58 -1.92 5.78 -6.08
C ALA A 58 -3.34 6.37 -6.01
N ALA A 59 -3.91 6.49 -4.79
CA ALA A 59 -5.21 7.13 -4.60
C ALA A 59 -5.19 8.61 -5.02
N ALA A 60 -4.18 9.36 -4.63
CA ALA A 60 -4.05 10.77 -5.02
C ALA A 60 -3.89 10.93 -6.54
N ALA A 61 -3.22 9.99 -7.23
CA ALA A 61 -3.10 10.01 -8.70
C ALA A 61 -4.45 9.84 -9.43
N MET A 62 -5.43 9.21 -8.80
CA MET A 62 -6.79 9.05 -9.34
C MET A 62 -7.69 10.28 -9.15
N VAL A 63 -7.22 11.31 -8.42
CA VAL A 63 -7.97 12.54 -8.15
C VAL A 63 -7.43 13.68 -9.04
N PRO A 64 -8.26 14.31 -9.86
CA PRO A 64 -7.84 15.44 -10.69
C PRO A 64 -7.36 16.63 -9.83
N SER A 65 -6.34 17.34 -10.30
CA SER A 65 -5.91 18.62 -9.71
C SER A 65 -7.06 19.63 -9.66
N GLY A 66 -7.12 20.43 -8.61
CA GLY A 66 -8.19 21.39 -8.37
C GLY A 66 -9.48 20.80 -7.80
N SER A 67 -9.56 19.48 -7.61
CA SER A 67 -10.69 18.82 -6.93
C SER A 67 -10.72 19.12 -5.44
N ARG A 68 -11.90 18.89 -4.83
CA ARG A 68 -12.10 18.91 -3.38
C ARG A 68 -12.35 17.49 -2.86
N ALA A 69 -11.56 17.05 -1.90
CA ALA A 69 -11.65 15.72 -1.31
C ALA A 69 -12.09 15.78 0.15
N LEU A 70 -13.10 14.99 0.52
CA LEU A 70 -13.39 14.66 1.92
C LEU A 70 -12.53 13.47 2.31
N VAL A 71 -11.72 13.63 3.36
CA VAL A 71 -10.71 12.62 3.73
C VAL A 71 -11.09 11.91 5.02
N CYS A 72 -11.24 10.59 4.94
CA CYS A 72 -11.34 9.65 6.05
C CYS A 72 -10.10 8.77 6.07
N ALA A 73 -8.93 9.36 6.27
CA ALA A 73 -7.65 8.66 6.19
C ALA A 73 -6.58 9.38 7.01
N GLY A 74 -5.38 8.80 7.07
CA GLY A 74 -4.25 9.40 7.78
C GLY A 74 -3.58 10.56 7.03
N PRO A 75 -2.59 11.20 7.69
CA PRO A 75 -1.88 12.34 7.15
C PRO A 75 -1.13 12.06 5.84
N GLY A 76 -0.74 10.79 5.57
CA GLY A 76 -0.12 10.42 4.31
C GLY A 76 -1.01 10.65 3.10
N VAL A 77 -2.32 10.38 3.23
CA VAL A 77 -3.29 10.64 2.16
C VAL A 77 -3.49 12.14 1.94
N VAL A 78 -3.59 12.90 3.04
CA VAL A 78 -3.72 14.37 2.98
C VAL A 78 -2.51 14.99 2.26
N ASP A 79 -1.30 14.57 2.62
CA ASP A 79 -0.06 15.06 2.04
C ASP A 79 0.01 14.77 0.52
N GLU A 80 -0.29 13.55 0.09
CA GLU A 80 -0.25 13.19 -1.33
C GLU A 80 -1.34 13.88 -2.16
N LEU A 81 -2.53 14.11 -1.62
CA LEU A 81 -3.58 14.89 -2.28
C LEU A 81 -3.17 16.35 -2.45
N GLN A 82 -2.62 16.96 -1.38
CA GLN A 82 -2.16 18.36 -1.41
C GLN A 82 -0.98 18.58 -2.37
N ARG A 83 -0.05 17.61 -2.50
CA ARG A 83 1.03 17.62 -3.50
C ARG A 83 0.50 17.66 -4.95
N ARG A 84 -0.77 17.34 -5.16
CA ARG A 84 -1.44 17.35 -6.45
C ARG A 84 -2.47 18.48 -6.60
N ASP A 85 -2.38 19.51 -5.77
CA ASP A 85 -3.28 20.65 -5.73
C ASP A 85 -4.76 20.26 -5.50
N VAL A 86 -5.02 19.23 -4.67
CA VAL A 86 -6.35 18.83 -4.23
C VAL A 86 -6.64 19.48 -2.88
N GLU A 87 -7.76 20.21 -2.79
CA GLU A 87 -8.24 20.75 -1.51
C GLU A 87 -8.77 19.62 -0.63
N THR A 88 -8.29 19.51 0.62
CA THR A 88 -8.67 18.43 1.54
C THR A 88 -9.50 18.96 2.70
N ILE A 89 -10.58 18.25 3.03
CA ILE A 89 -11.44 18.50 4.20
C ILE A 89 -11.41 17.23 5.06
N ASP A 90 -11.00 17.33 6.32
CA ASP A 90 -11.10 16.19 7.24
C ASP A 90 -12.58 15.88 7.53
N ALA A 91 -12.94 14.61 7.49
CA ALA A 91 -14.34 14.19 7.69
C ALA A 91 -14.84 14.43 9.14
N SER A 92 -13.98 14.76 10.10
CA SER A 92 -14.34 15.22 11.43
C SER A 92 -14.59 16.73 11.54
N ASP A 93 -14.24 17.49 10.50
CA ASP A 93 -14.48 18.93 10.49
C ASP A 93 -16.00 19.20 10.59
N PRO A 94 -16.45 20.15 11.41
CA PRO A 94 -17.86 20.52 11.51
C PRO A 94 -18.51 20.92 10.17
N THR A 95 -17.72 21.41 9.23
CA THR A 95 -18.19 21.80 7.89
C THR A 95 -18.33 20.61 6.92
N ALA A 96 -17.78 19.45 7.25
CA ALA A 96 -17.76 18.26 6.39
C ALA A 96 -19.15 17.79 5.96
N MET A 97 -20.13 17.84 6.86
CA MET A 97 -21.53 17.42 6.59
C MET A 97 -22.21 18.23 5.49
N GLY A 98 -21.82 19.49 5.30
CA GLY A 98 -22.38 20.39 4.28
C GLY A 98 -21.50 20.59 3.05
N ALA A 99 -20.28 20.07 3.10
CA ALA A 99 -19.30 20.32 2.06
C ALA A 99 -19.73 19.73 0.70
N ASN A 100 -19.52 20.52 -0.35
CA ASN A 100 -19.59 20.04 -1.71
C ASN A 100 -18.21 19.54 -2.09
N VAL A 101 -18.07 18.24 -2.31
CA VAL A 101 -16.79 17.58 -2.62
C VAL A 101 -16.93 16.69 -3.85
N ASP A 102 -15.84 16.51 -4.58
CA ASP A 102 -15.82 15.70 -5.80
C ASP A 102 -15.55 14.22 -5.48
N VAL A 103 -14.82 13.98 -4.39
CA VAL A 103 -14.40 12.63 -3.99
C VAL A 103 -14.34 12.50 -2.46
N VAL A 104 -14.67 11.31 -1.98
CA VAL A 104 -14.41 10.85 -0.61
C VAL A 104 -13.26 9.86 -0.69
N VAL A 105 -12.13 10.15 -0.01
CA VAL A 105 -10.96 9.27 0.05
C VAL A 105 -10.88 8.61 1.41
N VAL A 106 -10.85 7.28 1.41
CA VAL A 106 -10.87 6.45 2.62
C VAL A 106 -9.58 5.62 2.72
N GLY A 107 -8.96 5.61 3.87
CA GLY A 107 -7.80 4.79 4.19
C GLY A 107 -7.83 4.35 5.66
N TYR A 108 -6.75 3.69 6.10
CA TYR A 108 -6.61 3.34 7.50
C TYR A 108 -6.67 4.58 8.39
N HIS A 109 -7.50 4.52 9.44
CA HIS A 109 -7.71 5.63 10.38
C HIS A 109 -8.05 5.09 11.78
N PRO A 110 -7.11 5.10 12.73
CA PRO A 110 -7.29 4.44 14.04
C PRO A 110 -8.39 5.07 14.92
N THR A 111 -8.78 6.31 14.65
CA THR A 111 -9.84 7.04 15.37
C THR A 111 -11.08 7.27 14.50
N PHE A 112 -11.32 6.41 13.50
CA PHE A 112 -12.53 6.44 12.67
C PHE A 112 -13.78 6.27 13.56
N ASP A 113 -14.80 7.07 13.31
CA ASP A 113 -16.01 7.13 14.12
C ASP A 113 -17.29 7.26 13.29
N TYR A 114 -18.43 7.22 13.97
CA TYR A 114 -19.74 7.35 13.34
C TYR A 114 -19.95 8.71 12.66
N GLN A 115 -19.34 9.78 13.17
CA GLN A 115 -19.44 11.12 12.57
C GLN A 115 -18.75 11.14 11.21
N ARG A 116 -17.54 10.63 11.11
CA ARG A 116 -16.79 10.52 9.84
C ARG A 116 -17.53 9.64 8.84
N MET A 117 -18.05 8.49 9.28
CA MET A 117 -18.83 7.60 8.42
C MET A 117 -20.08 8.31 7.88
N THR A 118 -20.77 9.10 8.73
CA THR A 118 -21.96 9.85 8.32
C THR A 118 -21.64 10.94 7.31
N ALA A 119 -20.59 11.73 7.55
CA ALA A 119 -20.16 12.78 6.63
C ALA A 119 -19.78 12.20 5.26
N ALA A 120 -18.93 11.16 5.25
CA ALA A 120 -18.46 10.48 4.05
C ALA A 120 -19.62 9.86 3.26
N SER A 121 -20.45 9.04 3.88
CA SER A 121 -21.59 8.40 3.19
C SER A 121 -22.62 9.42 2.69
N THR A 122 -22.77 10.54 3.37
CA THR A 122 -23.65 11.63 2.92
C THR A 122 -23.08 12.33 1.68
N ALA A 123 -21.77 12.61 1.65
CA ALA A 123 -21.11 13.18 0.48
C ALA A 123 -21.21 12.27 -0.74
N VAL A 124 -20.97 10.96 -0.55
CA VAL A 124 -21.11 9.96 -1.63
C VAL A 124 -22.55 9.91 -2.16
N ARG A 125 -23.57 9.89 -1.29
CA ARG A 125 -24.99 9.96 -1.73
C ARG A 125 -25.36 11.24 -2.46
N LYS A 126 -24.60 12.32 -2.28
CA LYS A 126 -24.75 13.58 -3.03
C LYS A 126 -24.01 13.56 -4.38
N GLY A 127 -23.32 12.50 -4.72
CA GLY A 127 -22.66 12.33 -6.01
C GLY A 127 -21.13 12.36 -5.98
N ALA A 128 -20.50 12.51 -4.81
CA ALA A 128 -19.04 12.38 -4.70
C ALA A 128 -18.60 10.93 -5.03
N ARG A 129 -17.46 10.78 -5.73
CA ARG A 129 -16.83 9.48 -5.93
C ARG A 129 -16.42 8.88 -4.59
N LEU A 130 -16.42 7.55 -4.46
CA LEU A 130 -15.90 6.83 -3.31
C LEU A 130 -14.61 6.11 -3.70
N LEU A 131 -13.49 6.51 -3.11
CA LEU A 131 -12.16 5.99 -3.40
C LEU A 131 -11.51 5.46 -2.13
N GLY A 132 -11.11 4.18 -2.14
CA GLY A 132 -10.32 3.54 -1.10
C GLY A 132 -8.84 3.54 -1.45
N THR A 133 -7.98 3.81 -0.47
CA THR A 133 -6.53 3.62 -0.66
C THR A 133 -6.17 2.16 -0.81
N ASN A 134 -6.90 1.26 -0.13
CA ASN A 134 -6.81 -0.19 -0.24
C ASN A 134 -8.11 -0.83 0.28
N ASP A 135 -8.27 -2.13 0.09
CA ASP A 135 -9.37 -2.95 0.58
C ASP A 135 -8.93 -4.00 1.62
N ASP A 136 -7.77 -3.81 2.24
CA ASP A 136 -7.28 -4.69 3.30
C ASP A 136 -8.28 -4.70 4.48
N SER A 137 -8.83 -5.88 4.78
CA SER A 137 -9.83 -6.05 5.83
C SER A 137 -9.26 -5.79 7.23
N THR A 138 -7.97 -6.10 7.42
CA THR A 138 -7.28 -5.97 8.69
C THR A 138 -5.92 -5.28 8.55
N TYR A 139 -5.48 -4.63 9.62
CA TYR A 139 -4.13 -4.11 9.79
C TYR A 139 -3.45 -4.86 10.95
N PRO A 140 -2.24 -5.43 10.76
CA PRO A 140 -1.53 -6.17 11.79
C PRO A 140 -0.93 -5.22 12.83
N THR A 141 -1.11 -5.55 14.11
CA THR A 141 -0.45 -4.87 15.25
C THR A 141 0.19 -5.90 16.17
N ALA A 142 1.05 -5.44 17.09
CA ALA A 142 1.65 -6.31 18.11
C ALA A 142 0.59 -6.97 19.02
N ALA A 143 -0.57 -6.35 19.18
CA ALA A 143 -1.69 -6.86 19.98
C ALA A 143 -2.65 -7.78 19.17
N GLY A 144 -2.37 -7.99 17.87
CA GLY A 144 -3.20 -8.75 16.94
C GLY A 144 -3.81 -7.86 15.85
N PRO A 145 -4.59 -8.45 14.93
CA PRO A 145 -5.17 -7.70 13.81
C PRO A 145 -6.26 -6.74 14.29
N VAL A 146 -6.25 -5.52 13.76
CA VAL A 146 -7.30 -4.52 13.93
C VAL A 146 -7.99 -4.26 12.58
N PRO A 147 -9.18 -3.60 12.52
CA PRO A 147 -9.80 -3.24 11.26
C PRO A 147 -8.87 -2.42 10.36
N GLY A 148 -8.70 -2.85 9.12
CA GLY A 148 -7.92 -2.17 8.09
C GLY A 148 -8.70 -1.09 7.35
N GLY A 149 -8.06 -0.44 6.38
CA GLY A 149 -8.71 0.58 5.54
C GLY A 149 -9.93 0.06 4.77
N GLY A 150 -9.88 -1.20 4.32
CA GLY A 150 -10.98 -1.86 3.64
C GLY A 150 -12.24 -2.03 4.51
N ALA A 151 -12.09 -2.30 5.80
CA ALA A 151 -13.23 -2.39 6.72
C ALA A 151 -13.94 -1.03 6.87
N LEU A 152 -13.18 0.06 6.96
CA LEU A 152 -13.72 1.41 7.03
C LEU A 152 -14.41 1.80 5.71
N LEU A 153 -13.76 1.51 4.59
CA LEU A 153 -14.30 1.71 3.25
C LEU A 153 -15.62 0.96 3.05
N ALA A 154 -15.67 -0.32 3.45
CA ALA A 154 -16.87 -1.14 3.36
C ALA A 154 -18.04 -0.54 4.15
N SER A 155 -17.79 0.02 5.33
CA SER A 155 -18.84 0.67 6.12
C SER A 155 -19.48 1.86 5.40
N ILE A 156 -18.67 2.69 4.73
CA ILE A 156 -19.12 3.83 3.94
C ILE A 156 -19.83 3.35 2.65
N ALA A 157 -19.27 2.36 1.97
CA ALA A 157 -19.85 1.76 0.77
C ALA A 157 -21.26 1.21 1.04
N VAL A 158 -21.43 0.44 2.11
CA VAL A 158 -22.74 -0.08 2.54
C VAL A 158 -23.71 1.06 2.88
N ALA A 159 -23.25 2.06 3.64
CA ALA A 159 -24.09 3.19 4.05
C ALA A 159 -24.51 4.10 2.88
N SER A 160 -23.70 4.19 1.84
CA SER A 160 -23.96 5.01 0.65
C SER A 160 -24.63 4.25 -0.49
N GLY A 161 -24.50 2.91 -0.53
CA GLY A 161 -25.00 2.06 -1.63
C GLY A 161 -24.12 2.14 -2.90
N VAL A 162 -22.86 2.59 -2.78
CA VAL A 162 -21.94 2.78 -3.92
C VAL A 162 -20.78 1.82 -3.82
N THR A 163 -20.40 1.21 -4.95
CA THR A 163 -19.17 0.40 -5.04
C THR A 163 -17.96 1.32 -5.12
N PRO A 164 -16.96 1.17 -4.24
CA PRO A 164 -15.78 2.02 -4.25
C PRO A 164 -14.82 1.69 -5.38
N GLU A 165 -14.07 2.69 -5.84
CA GLU A 165 -12.83 2.49 -6.59
C GLU A 165 -11.70 2.23 -5.60
N ILE A 166 -10.69 1.42 -5.98
CA ILE A 166 -9.60 1.03 -5.08
C ILE A 166 -8.25 1.27 -5.76
N ALA A 167 -7.36 1.94 -5.04
CA ALA A 167 -6.08 2.37 -5.58
C ALA A 167 -4.92 1.40 -5.32
N GLY A 168 -4.86 0.81 -4.12
CA GLY A 168 -3.72 0.01 -3.64
C GLY A 168 -3.66 -1.41 -4.17
N LYS A 169 -2.64 -2.16 -3.78
CA LYS A 169 -2.48 -3.58 -4.11
C LYS A 169 -3.74 -4.38 -3.72
N PRO A 170 -4.19 -5.31 -4.55
CA PRO A 170 -3.60 -5.77 -5.82
C PRO A 170 -4.13 -5.06 -7.08
N HIS A 171 -4.74 -3.88 -6.98
CA HIS A 171 -5.47 -3.21 -8.05
C HIS A 171 -4.58 -2.47 -9.05
N GLN A 172 -5.16 -2.19 -10.24
CA GLN A 172 -4.45 -1.62 -11.38
C GLN A 172 -3.82 -0.23 -11.12
N PRO A 173 -4.44 0.72 -10.38
CA PRO A 173 -3.86 2.07 -10.25
C PRO A 173 -2.44 2.08 -9.65
N ILE A 174 -2.18 1.27 -8.61
CA ILE A 174 -0.83 1.17 -8.04
C ILE A 174 0.11 0.36 -8.96
N ALA A 175 -0.41 -0.58 -9.76
CA ALA A 175 0.39 -1.33 -10.73
C ALA A 175 0.89 -0.42 -11.86
N ASP A 176 0.03 0.46 -12.38
CA ASP A 176 0.42 1.45 -13.38
C ASP A 176 1.54 2.37 -12.86
N MET A 177 1.44 2.80 -11.61
CA MET A 177 2.49 3.61 -10.97
C MET A 177 3.81 2.84 -10.80
N VAL A 178 3.75 1.56 -10.43
CA VAL A 178 4.93 0.69 -10.33
C VAL A 178 5.59 0.54 -11.70
N HIS A 179 4.82 0.30 -12.75
CA HIS A 179 5.34 0.18 -14.12
C HIS A 179 6.00 1.49 -14.60
N GLU A 180 5.40 2.63 -14.27
CA GLU A 180 5.97 3.95 -14.62
C GLU A 180 7.32 4.20 -13.94
N LEU A 181 7.46 3.79 -12.67
CA LEU A 181 8.63 4.09 -11.84
C LEU A 181 9.72 3.01 -11.92
N LEU A 182 9.35 1.74 -12.06
CA LEU A 182 10.27 0.60 -11.97
C LEU A 182 10.38 -0.22 -13.27
N GLY A 183 9.50 0.01 -14.26
CA GLY A 183 9.51 -0.70 -15.53
C GLY A 183 8.48 -1.82 -15.63
N ALA A 184 8.45 -2.48 -16.80
CA ALA A 184 7.44 -3.47 -17.14
C ALA A 184 7.73 -4.88 -16.62
N GLU A 185 8.96 -5.17 -16.24
CA GLU A 185 9.41 -6.51 -15.80
C GLU A 185 10.02 -6.43 -14.41
N GLY A 186 9.80 -7.47 -13.60
CA GLY A 186 10.36 -7.53 -12.26
C GLY A 186 9.93 -8.77 -11.47
N ILE A 187 10.30 -8.75 -10.20
CA ILE A 187 9.89 -9.77 -9.22
C ILE A 187 9.22 -9.03 -8.06
N MET A 188 7.96 -9.35 -7.80
CA MET A 188 7.27 -8.91 -6.59
C MET A 188 7.64 -9.82 -5.44
N VAL A 189 8.33 -9.28 -4.44
CA VAL A 189 8.67 -10.01 -3.22
C VAL A 189 7.72 -9.60 -2.11
N GLY A 190 7.08 -10.56 -1.47
CA GLY A 190 6.13 -10.29 -0.39
C GLY A 190 5.84 -11.51 0.46
N ASP A 191 5.12 -11.30 1.54
CA ASP A 191 4.76 -12.33 2.53
C ASP A 191 3.25 -12.65 2.54
N ARG A 192 2.46 -11.96 1.70
CA ARG A 192 1.00 -12.10 1.62
C ARG A 192 0.54 -12.50 0.23
N PRO A 193 0.25 -13.78 -0.01
CA PRO A 193 -0.23 -14.26 -1.31
C PRO A 193 -1.52 -13.57 -1.78
N ASP A 194 -2.44 -13.31 -0.85
CA ASP A 194 -3.72 -12.64 -1.12
C ASP A 194 -3.58 -11.18 -1.59
N THR A 195 -2.51 -10.50 -1.22
CA THR A 195 -2.21 -9.11 -1.61
C THR A 195 -1.03 -9.06 -2.56
N ASP A 196 0.16 -9.51 -2.12
CA ASP A 196 1.40 -9.41 -2.90
C ASP A 196 1.43 -10.36 -4.09
N GLY A 197 0.98 -11.60 -3.89
CA GLY A 197 0.89 -12.59 -4.97
C GLY A 197 -0.10 -12.17 -6.06
N ARG A 198 -1.30 -11.72 -5.66
CA ARG A 198 -2.27 -11.16 -6.62
C ARG A 198 -1.75 -9.91 -7.30
N PHE A 199 -0.98 -9.09 -6.58
CA PHE A 199 -0.37 -7.90 -7.15
C PHE A 199 0.69 -8.24 -8.19
N ALA A 200 1.50 -9.28 -7.96
CA ALA A 200 2.41 -9.81 -8.96
C ALA A 200 1.69 -10.20 -10.26
N LEU A 201 0.51 -10.87 -10.15
CA LEU A 201 -0.31 -11.20 -11.31
C LEU A 201 -0.81 -9.94 -12.04
N THR A 202 -1.23 -8.90 -11.30
CA THR A 202 -1.68 -7.62 -11.88
C THR A 202 -0.54 -6.90 -12.61
N LEU A 203 0.68 -6.96 -12.07
CA LEU A 203 1.90 -6.44 -12.69
C LEU A 203 2.36 -7.28 -13.89
N GLY A 204 1.93 -8.53 -14.02
CA GLY A 204 2.52 -9.49 -14.97
C GLY A 204 3.96 -9.89 -14.58
N TRP A 205 4.32 -9.76 -13.32
CA TRP A 205 5.64 -10.06 -12.76
C TRP A 205 5.65 -11.42 -12.07
N ARG A 206 6.86 -11.95 -11.85
CA ARG A 206 7.02 -13.13 -11.00
C ARG A 206 6.73 -12.81 -9.54
N PHE A 207 6.25 -13.82 -8.81
CA PHE A 207 6.01 -13.73 -7.36
C PHE A 207 7.04 -14.54 -6.58
N ALA A 208 7.76 -13.89 -5.68
CA ALA A 208 8.62 -14.53 -4.69
C ALA A 208 8.02 -14.37 -3.29
N LEU A 209 7.64 -15.49 -2.67
CA LEU A 209 7.11 -15.54 -1.31
C LEU A 209 8.27 -15.66 -0.31
N VAL A 210 8.31 -14.76 0.68
CA VAL A 210 9.22 -14.83 1.82
C VAL A 210 8.46 -15.18 3.10
N LEU A 211 9.02 -16.08 3.91
CA LEU A 211 8.35 -16.64 5.10
C LEU A 211 8.68 -15.88 6.40
N THR A 212 9.17 -14.64 6.28
CA THR A 212 9.51 -13.77 7.42
C THR A 212 8.33 -12.95 7.95
N GLY A 213 7.16 -13.04 7.33
CA GLY A 213 6.00 -12.20 7.65
C GLY A 213 4.75 -12.97 8.06
N VAL A 214 3.63 -12.70 7.38
CA VAL A 214 2.31 -13.27 7.71
C VAL A 214 2.22 -14.75 7.34
N THR A 215 2.73 -15.14 6.16
CA THR A 215 2.70 -16.52 5.68
C THR A 215 3.89 -17.30 6.23
N SER A 216 3.63 -18.47 6.79
CA SER A 216 4.62 -19.39 7.31
C SER A 216 4.72 -20.67 6.46
N GLN A 217 5.74 -21.50 6.70
CA GLN A 217 5.90 -22.81 6.05
C GLN A 217 4.67 -23.73 6.23
N ALA A 218 3.94 -23.59 7.35
CA ALA A 218 2.77 -24.43 7.63
C ALA A 218 1.53 -24.05 6.80
N ASP A 219 1.53 -22.85 6.20
CA ASP A 219 0.43 -22.36 5.38
C ASP A 219 0.52 -22.80 3.91
N LEU A 220 1.64 -23.44 3.53
CA LEU A 220 1.84 -23.91 2.15
C LEU A 220 1.04 -25.19 1.86
N PRO A 221 0.52 -25.37 0.64
CA PRO A 221 0.60 -24.47 -0.53
C PRO A 221 -0.37 -23.29 -0.44
N VAL A 222 -0.03 -22.17 -1.09
CA VAL A 222 -0.83 -20.95 -1.11
C VAL A 222 -1.28 -20.59 -2.54
N GLU A 223 -2.31 -19.74 -2.66
CA GLU A 223 -2.79 -19.20 -3.92
C GLU A 223 -2.78 -17.63 -3.89
N PRO A 224 -2.27 -16.98 -4.93
CA PRO A 224 -1.65 -17.59 -6.12
C PRO A 224 -0.34 -18.30 -5.77
N GLN A 225 -0.01 -19.36 -6.55
CA GLN A 225 1.21 -20.13 -6.36
C GLN A 225 2.43 -19.23 -6.65
N PRO A 226 3.40 -19.12 -5.73
CA PRO A 226 4.61 -18.35 -5.96
C PRO A 226 5.54 -19.07 -6.93
N ASP A 227 6.28 -18.29 -7.74
CA ASP A 227 7.35 -18.78 -8.59
C ASP A 227 8.59 -19.20 -7.79
N LEU A 228 8.80 -18.51 -6.65
CA LEU A 228 9.91 -18.72 -5.72
C LEU A 228 9.39 -18.68 -4.28
N VAL A 229 9.96 -19.51 -3.42
CA VAL A 229 9.71 -19.48 -1.97
C VAL A 229 11.05 -19.48 -1.25
N ALA A 230 11.23 -18.59 -0.28
CA ALA A 230 12.45 -18.52 0.52
C ALA A 230 12.13 -18.17 1.99
N ASP A 231 12.99 -18.61 2.91
CA ASP A 231 12.83 -18.32 4.33
C ASP A 231 12.91 -16.81 4.63
N SER A 232 13.67 -16.06 3.82
CA SER A 232 13.84 -14.61 3.96
C SER A 232 14.25 -13.95 2.64
N LEU A 233 14.17 -12.61 2.57
CA LEU A 233 14.74 -11.85 1.47
C LEU A 233 16.24 -12.11 1.31
N HIS A 234 16.97 -12.21 2.41
CA HIS A 234 18.41 -12.50 2.39
C HIS A 234 18.71 -13.86 1.75
N ALA A 235 17.97 -14.90 2.09
CA ALA A 235 18.13 -16.23 1.50
C ALA A 235 17.82 -16.19 0.00
N LEU A 236 16.71 -15.57 -0.39
CA LEU A 236 16.29 -15.42 -1.79
C LEU A 236 17.38 -14.74 -2.65
N VAL A 237 17.91 -13.61 -2.16
CA VAL A 237 18.92 -12.83 -2.89
C VAL A 237 20.26 -13.56 -2.94
N SER A 238 20.68 -14.18 -1.84
CA SER A 238 21.92 -14.96 -1.80
C SER A 238 21.92 -16.12 -2.79
N GLU A 239 20.81 -16.84 -2.90
CA GLU A 239 20.64 -17.93 -3.88
C GLU A 239 20.67 -17.41 -5.33
N ALA A 240 19.92 -16.31 -5.61
CA ALA A 240 19.85 -15.72 -6.93
C ALA A 240 21.21 -15.19 -7.42
N LEU A 241 22.01 -14.58 -6.54
CA LEU A 241 23.33 -14.05 -6.88
C LEU A 241 24.38 -15.15 -7.03
N SER A 242 24.34 -16.21 -6.19
CA SER A 242 25.23 -17.37 -6.31
C SER A 242 25.00 -18.13 -7.63
N GLY A 243 23.76 -18.26 -8.10
CA GLY A 243 23.45 -18.84 -9.41
C GLY A 243 24.04 -18.05 -10.56
N ARG A 244 24.03 -16.71 -10.50
CA ARG A 244 24.65 -15.83 -11.53
C ARG A 244 26.18 -15.95 -11.61
N GLU A 245 26.87 -16.31 -10.52
CA GLU A 245 28.32 -16.51 -10.50
C GLU A 245 28.74 -17.84 -11.16
N LEU A 246 27.85 -18.85 -11.17
CA LEU A 246 28.12 -20.16 -11.79
C LEU A 246 27.85 -20.17 -13.30
N ASP A 247 27.11 -19.18 -13.82
CA ASP A 247 26.79 -19.04 -15.25
C ASP A 247 27.75 -18.10 -16.02
N LYS A 248 28.82 -17.62 -15.36
CA LYS A 248 29.94 -16.84 -15.96
C LYS A 248 31.20 -17.70 -16.11
#